data_1418bf32923c043bb3591bdf9229e4eb
#
_entry.id   1418bf32923c043bb3591bdf9229e4eb
#
_cell.length_a   1.000
_cell.length_b   1.000
_cell.length_c   1.000
_cell.angle_alpha   90.00
_cell.angle_beta   90.00
_cell.angle_gamma   90.00
#
_symmetry.space_group_name_H-M   'P 1'
#
loop_
_entity.id
_entity.type
_entity.pdbx_description
1 polymer ?
#
loop_
_entity_poly.entity_id
_entity_poly.type
_entity_poly.pdbx_seq_one_letter_code
_entity_poly.pdbx_strand_id
1 'polypeptide(L)'
;MKEKRKLKLKKFYFHPITVFLFLTLVIIILSGVLSAFEMQATYNTINPNTNELEPTLVAVKNLFSFDGMKFLIGDATTNFISFAPLGTLLLALIGITIAEATGLIETVSKRFFNKMPKEVFTFIIIFIATISSLINEVGYAILIPLAALIYFMNGRNPILGIVTAFCGVAFGYGVTIFVGSMEVALMDYTRTAAWLVDDTMHISLTSNLFFIIATSILISIIGTIIIEKIIAPKIGKYKKEEEFAKTEQYRVINLEEEEQKRIEKDKYERRGLRFALITSILVILLFIYMLIPDLPYSGMLLDMNENTYLNQLFGDNSYFQSGFTSVSYTHLTLPTIRL
;
A
#
# COMPACT_ATOMS: atom_id res chain seq x y z
N MET A 1 29.14 50.49 9.77
CA MET A 1 28.61 49.37 8.96
C MET A 1 27.61 48.60 9.81
N LYS A 2 26.30 48.69 9.55
CA LYS A 2 25.25 48.01 10.31
C LYS A 2 25.03 46.62 9.71
N GLU A 3 25.39 45.60 10.44
CA GLU A 3 25.14 44.20 10.10
C GLU A 3 23.64 43.92 10.11
N LYS A 4 23.03 43.68 8.94
CA LYS A 4 21.64 43.27 8.81
C LYS A 4 21.51 41.84 9.34
N ARG A 5 21.04 41.66 10.57
CA ARG A 5 20.57 40.38 11.08
C ARG A 5 19.44 39.86 10.18
N LYS A 6 19.76 38.90 9.30
CA LYS A 6 18.73 38.11 8.61
C LYS A 6 18.02 37.25 9.64
N LEU A 7 16.79 37.61 9.99
CA LEU A 7 15.87 36.75 10.71
C LEU A 7 15.67 35.47 9.92
N LYS A 8 16.35 34.40 10.33
CA LYS A 8 16.04 33.04 9.86
C LYS A 8 14.66 32.70 10.43
N LEU A 9 13.60 32.85 9.63
CA LEU A 9 12.31 32.26 9.92
C LEU A 9 12.54 30.75 10.10
N LYS A 10 12.45 30.25 11.32
CA LYS A 10 12.40 28.81 11.61
C LYS A 10 11.23 28.29 10.80
N LYS A 11 11.46 27.44 9.79
CA LYS A 11 10.39 26.69 9.12
C LYS A 11 9.71 25.82 10.18
N PHE A 12 8.49 26.17 10.53
CA PHE A 12 7.69 25.45 11.49
C PHE A 12 7.14 24.21 10.75
N TYR A 13 7.74 23.06 10.97
CA TYR A 13 7.23 21.79 10.47
C TYR A 13 6.26 21.25 11.53
N PHE A 14 4.96 21.25 11.20
CA PHE A 14 3.98 20.57 12.02
C PHE A 14 4.16 19.06 11.90
N HIS A 15 4.12 18.37 13.03
CA HIS A 15 4.09 16.90 13.01
C HIS A 15 2.79 16.44 12.33
N PRO A 16 2.80 15.38 11.50
CA PRO A 16 1.61 14.90 10.78
C PRO A 16 0.38 14.70 11.70
N ILE A 17 0.57 14.12 12.88
CA ILE A 17 -0.50 13.96 13.88
C ILE A 17 -1.14 15.30 14.23
N THR A 18 -0.35 16.36 14.42
CA THR A 18 -0.85 17.70 14.74
C THR A 18 -1.69 18.28 13.59
N VAL A 19 -1.29 18.00 12.34
CA VAL A 19 -2.06 18.43 11.15
C VAL A 19 -3.41 17.73 11.12
N PHE A 20 -3.47 16.42 11.34
CA PHE A 20 -4.73 15.67 11.37
C PHE A 20 -5.64 16.11 12.51
N LEU A 21 -5.11 16.31 13.72
CA LEU A 21 -5.87 16.84 14.84
C LEU A 21 -6.45 18.22 14.54
N PHE A 22 -5.65 19.10 13.91
CA PHE A 22 -6.11 20.41 13.50
C PHE A 22 -7.22 20.32 12.44
N LEU A 23 -7.07 19.46 11.43
CA LEU A 23 -8.11 19.24 10.42
C LEU A 23 -9.40 18.70 11.04
N THR A 24 -9.31 17.76 11.97
CA THR A 24 -10.47 17.25 12.70
C THR A 24 -11.20 18.36 13.45
N LEU A 25 -10.45 19.21 14.14
CA LEU A 25 -11.01 20.36 14.85
C LEU A 25 -11.68 21.36 13.89
N VAL A 26 -11.06 21.61 12.73
CA VAL A 26 -11.65 22.46 11.69
C VAL A 26 -12.98 21.88 11.18
N ILE A 27 -13.05 20.57 10.95
CA ILE A 27 -14.27 19.88 10.49
C ILE A 27 -15.38 19.99 11.55
N ILE A 28 -15.05 19.79 12.83
CA ILE A 28 -16.01 19.93 13.93
C ILE A 28 -16.58 21.36 13.98
N ILE A 29 -15.72 22.37 13.90
CA ILE A 29 -16.14 23.78 13.90
C ILE A 29 -17.00 24.05 12.67
N LEU A 30 -16.56 23.59 11.48
CA LEU A 30 -17.28 23.80 10.23
C LEU A 30 -18.67 23.15 10.26
N SER A 31 -18.80 21.94 10.82
CA SER A 31 -20.09 21.26 10.99
C SER A 31 -21.05 22.07 11.86
N GLY A 32 -20.56 22.69 12.96
CA GLY A 32 -21.35 23.55 13.79
C GLY A 32 -21.83 24.79 13.06
N VAL A 33 -20.97 25.46 12.32
CA VAL A 33 -21.30 26.66 11.52
C VAL A 33 -22.32 26.30 10.41
N LEU A 34 -22.07 25.26 9.61
CA LEU A 34 -22.97 24.86 8.53
C LEU A 34 -24.33 24.39 9.04
N SER A 35 -24.36 23.71 10.19
CA SER A 35 -25.61 23.31 10.84
C SER A 35 -26.41 24.53 11.38
N ALA A 36 -25.73 25.56 11.85
CA ALA A 36 -26.39 26.80 12.28
C ALA A 36 -27.06 27.58 11.13
N PHE A 37 -26.57 27.37 9.90
CA PHE A 37 -27.20 27.91 8.67
C PHE A 37 -28.23 26.93 8.04
N GLU A 38 -28.58 25.84 8.73
CA GLU A 38 -29.52 24.81 8.25
C GLU A 38 -29.18 24.29 6.84
N MET A 39 -27.88 24.19 6.52
CA MET A 39 -27.45 23.75 5.21
C MET A 39 -27.86 22.31 4.95
N GLN A 40 -28.48 22.09 3.81
CA GLN A 40 -28.95 20.79 3.33
C GLN A 40 -28.48 20.56 1.90
N ALA A 41 -28.24 19.30 1.57
CA ALA A 41 -27.92 18.88 0.21
C ALA A 41 -28.84 17.72 -0.21
N THR A 42 -29.26 17.73 -1.45
CA THR A 42 -30.02 16.62 -2.04
C THR A 42 -29.09 15.80 -2.91
N TYR A 43 -29.05 14.49 -2.70
CA TYR A 43 -28.34 13.55 -3.58
C TYR A 43 -29.24 12.35 -3.90
N ASN A 44 -29.01 11.71 -5.02
CA ASN A 44 -29.81 10.58 -5.44
C ASN A 44 -29.25 9.29 -4.82
N THR A 45 -30.07 8.57 -4.06
CA THR A 45 -29.76 7.22 -3.56
C THR A 45 -30.62 6.19 -4.26
N ILE A 46 -30.07 4.99 -4.42
CA ILE A 46 -30.84 3.85 -4.90
C ILE A 46 -31.68 3.32 -3.73
N ASN A 47 -32.99 3.33 -3.88
CA ASN A 47 -33.88 2.70 -2.92
C ASN A 47 -33.70 1.16 -2.99
N PRO A 48 -33.28 0.49 -1.90
CA PRO A 48 -33.00 -0.94 -1.92
C PRO A 48 -34.25 -1.81 -2.20
N ASN A 49 -35.45 -1.25 -2.06
CA ASN A 49 -36.71 -1.98 -2.30
C ASN A 49 -37.21 -1.83 -3.73
N THR A 50 -36.99 -0.70 -4.38
CA THR A 50 -37.53 -0.39 -5.74
C THR A 50 -36.46 -0.41 -6.81
N ASN A 51 -35.15 -0.40 -6.42
CA ASN A 51 -34.01 -0.26 -7.31
C ASN A 51 -34.01 1.04 -8.14
N GLU A 52 -34.83 2.04 -7.73
CA GLU A 52 -34.95 3.33 -8.40
C GLU A 52 -34.11 4.41 -7.68
N LEU A 53 -33.68 5.42 -8.43
CA LEU A 53 -33.01 6.58 -7.89
C LEU A 53 -33.99 7.52 -7.23
N GLU A 54 -33.93 7.67 -5.92
CA GLU A 54 -34.75 8.62 -5.15
C GLU A 54 -33.89 9.76 -4.61
N PRO A 55 -34.35 11.00 -4.71
CA PRO A 55 -33.67 12.14 -4.12
C PRO A 55 -33.76 12.09 -2.59
N THR A 56 -32.64 11.94 -1.91
CA THR A 56 -32.55 11.93 -0.46
C THR A 56 -31.97 13.26 0.02
N LEU A 57 -32.68 13.91 0.93
CA LEU A 57 -32.25 15.16 1.53
C LEU A 57 -31.40 14.87 2.77
N VAL A 58 -30.18 15.41 2.81
CA VAL A 58 -29.28 15.28 3.96
C VAL A 58 -29.00 16.66 4.55
N ALA A 59 -29.29 16.81 5.83
CA ALA A 59 -28.95 17.99 6.60
C ALA A 59 -27.61 17.83 7.30
N VAL A 60 -26.85 18.91 7.42
CA VAL A 60 -25.59 18.91 8.14
C VAL A 60 -25.82 18.67 9.62
N LYS A 61 -25.22 17.61 10.18
CA LYS A 61 -25.26 17.31 11.61
C LYS A 61 -24.23 18.14 12.37
N ASN A 62 -24.66 18.76 13.48
CA ASN A 62 -23.77 19.53 14.33
C ASN A 62 -22.92 18.63 15.22
N LEU A 63 -21.64 18.47 14.89
CA LEU A 63 -20.71 17.69 15.70
C LEU A 63 -20.34 18.35 17.03
N PHE A 64 -20.63 19.66 17.21
CA PHE A 64 -20.47 20.38 18.48
C PHE A 64 -21.65 20.16 19.46
N SER A 65 -22.75 19.55 18.98
CA SER A 65 -23.86 19.20 19.83
C SER A 65 -23.51 18.05 20.78
N PHE A 66 -24.32 17.86 21.82
CA PHE A 66 -24.15 16.73 22.74
C PHE A 66 -24.23 15.37 21.99
N ASP A 67 -25.17 15.26 21.06
CA ASP A 67 -25.32 14.06 20.23
C ASP A 67 -24.14 13.90 19.24
N GLY A 68 -23.61 14.99 18.68
CA GLY A 68 -22.41 14.98 17.85
C GLY A 68 -21.16 14.53 18.62
N MET A 69 -20.97 15.00 19.83
CA MET A 69 -19.88 14.58 20.71
C MET A 69 -20.03 13.12 21.14
N LYS A 70 -21.26 12.68 21.46
CA LYS A 70 -21.55 11.28 21.77
C LYS A 70 -21.24 10.37 20.59
N PHE A 71 -21.58 10.79 19.37
CA PHE A 71 -21.21 10.08 18.13
C PHE A 71 -19.68 9.98 17.98
N LEU A 72 -18.95 11.10 18.13
CA LEU A 72 -17.49 11.10 17.97
C LEU A 72 -16.78 10.17 18.95
N ILE A 73 -17.24 10.13 20.21
CA ILE A 73 -16.63 9.30 21.25
C ILE A 73 -17.17 7.86 21.21
N GLY A 74 -18.49 7.70 21.07
CA GLY A 74 -19.16 6.40 21.10
C GLY A 74 -18.78 5.51 19.92
N ASP A 75 -18.71 6.10 18.74
CA ASP A 75 -18.43 5.35 17.52
C ASP A 75 -16.93 5.31 17.16
N ALA A 76 -16.05 5.94 17.95
CA ALA A 76 -14.62 5.96 17.67
C ALA A 76 -14.01 4.56 17.53
N THR A 77 -14.36 3.62 18.42
CA THR A 77 -13.90 2.24 18.37
C THR A 77 -14.46 1.51 17.15
N THR A 78 -15.76 1.68 16.88
CA THR A 78 -16.42 1.07 15.72
C THR A 78 -15.83 1.57 14.41
N ASN A 79 -15.61 2.88 14.30
CA ASN A 79 -14.99 3.49 13.12
C ASN A 79 -13.55 3.00 12.91
N PHE A 80 -12.78 2.84 14.00
CA PHE A 80 -11.43 2.29 13.92
C PHE A 80 -11.42 0.83 13.46
N ILE A 81 -12.27 -0.03 14.04
CA ILE A 81 -12.35 -1.46 13.68
C ILE A 81 -12.92 -1.64 12.27
N SER A 82 -13.86 -0.78 11.86
CA SER A 82 -14.48 -0.81 10.53
C SER A 82 -13.59 -0.24 9.44
N PHE A 83 -12.39 0.27 9.78
CA PHE A 83 -11.43 0.72 8.77
C PHE A 83 -10.90 -0.49 7.98
N ALA A 84 -11.38 -0.63 6.76
CA ALA A 84 -11.16 -1.83 5.94
C ALA A 84 -9.69 -2.24 5.77
N PRO A 85 -8.72 -1.30 5.57
CA PRO A 85 -7.31 -1.67 5.43
C PRO A 85 -6.68 -2.17 6.73
N LEU A 86 -7.31 -2.00 7.90
CA LEU A 86 -6.70 -2.31 9.20
C LEU A 86 -6.32 -3.79 9.32
N GLY A 87 -7.23 -4.68 8.92
CA GLY A 87 -7.00 -6.12 9.02
C GLY A 87 -5.84 -6.60 8.13
N THR A 88 -5.86 -6.21 6.88
CA THR A 88 -4.79 -6.54 5.91
C THR A 88 -3.45 -5.94 6.31
N LEU A 89 -3.44 -4.70 6.79
CA LEU A 89 -2.24 -4.02 7.25
C LEU A 89 -1.62 -4.72 8.48
N LEU A 90 -2.44 -5.10 9.47
CA LEU A 90 -1.96 -5.81 10.65
C LEU A 90 -1.39 -7.18 10.30
N LEU A 91 -2.08 -7.97 9.46
CA LEU A 91 -1.58 -9.27 9.01
C LEU A 91 -0.26 -9.14 8.25
N ALA A 92 -0.15 -8.17 7.37
CA ALA A 92 1.07 -7.94 6.61
C ALA A 92 2.23 -7.45 7.50
N LEU A 93 1.97 -6.58 8.49
CA LEU A 93 2.98 -6.16 9.47
C LEU A 93 3.45 -7.33 10.33
N ILE A 94 2.57 -8.22 10.77
CA ILE A 94 2.95 -9.45 11.49
C ILE A 94 3.88 -10.30 10.62
N GLY A 95 3.53 -10.54 9.36
CA GLY A 95 4.36 -11.32 8.43
C GLY A 95 5.75 -10.72 8.24
N ILE A 96 5.84 -9.42 8.07
CA ILE A 96 7.13 -8.71 7.91
C ILE A 96 7.95 -8.74 9.19
N THR A 97 7.32 -8.51 10.35
CA THR A 97 8.01 -8.56 11.63
C THR A 97 8.60 -9.95 11.89
N ILE A 98 7.88 -11.00 11.55
CA ILE A 98 8.40 -12.39 11.62
C ILE A 98 9.57 -12.58 10.65
N ALA A 99 9.45 -12.11 9.42
CA ALA A 99 10.52 -12.21 8.41
C ALA A 99 11.78 -11.42 8.82
N GLU A 100 11.62 -10.28 9.47
CA GLU A 100 12.72 -9.48 10.04
C GLU A 100 13.34 -10.19 11.24
N ALA A 101 12.54 -10.61 12.22
CA ALA A 101 13.01 -11.27 13.44
C ALA A 101 13.73 -12.60 13.16
N THR A 102 13.32 -13.33 12.13
CA THR A 102 13.98 -14.58 11.70
C THR A 102 15.25 -14.36 10.87
N GLY A 103 15.57 -13.10 10.51
CA GLY A 103 16.70 -12.76 9.65
C GLY A 103 16.50 -13.11 8.18
N LEU A 104 15.27 -13.46 7.75
CA LEU A 104 14.97 -13.76 6.36
C LEU A 104 15.25 -12.57 5.46
N ILE A 105 14.82 -11.36 5.86
CA ILE A 105 15.03 -10.12 5.10
C ILE A 105 16.53 -9.84 4.95
N GLU A 106 17.31 -10.01 6.02
CA GLU A 106 18.77 -9.83 6.00
C GLU A 106 19.43 -10.83 5.03
N THR A 107 19.07 -12.10 5.10
CA THR A 107 19.62 -13.15 4.26
C THR A 107 19.29 -12.94 2.78
N VAL A 108 18.04 -12.60 2.47
CA VAL A 108 17.60 -12.26 1.11
C VAL A 108 18.34 -11.04 0.60
N SER A 109 18.39 -9.98 1.41
CA SER A 109 19.07 -8.73 1.05
C SER A 109 20.54 -8.96 0.70
N LYS A 110 21.28 -9.65 1.54
CA LYS A 110 22.71 -9.95 1.31
C LYS A 110 22.95 -10.82 0.07
N ARG A 111 22.09 -11.78 -0.20
CA ARG A 111 22.30 -12.74 -1.29
C ARG A 111 21.87 -12.22 -2.65
N PHE A 112 20.74 -11.54 -2.72
CA PHE A 112 20.17 -11.07 -3.97
C PHE A 112 20.65 -9.67 -4.33
N PHE A 113 20.68 -8.75 -3.39
CA PHE A 113 20.92 -7.34 -3.70
C PHE A 113 22.39 -6.92 -3.65
N ASN A 114 23.23 -7.56 -2.83
CA ASN A 114 24.62 -7.13 -2.63
C ASN A 114 25.50 -7.23 -3.91
N LYS A 115 25.13 -8.10 -4.85
CA LYS A 115 25.87 -8.32 -6.12
C LYS A 115 25.25 -7.61 -7.31
N MET A 116 24.10 -6.94 -7.12
CA MET A 116 23.37 -6.29 -8.22
C MET A 116 23.94 -4.92 -8.55
N PRO A 117 23.96 -4.51 -9.83
CA PRO A 117 24.17 -3.12 -10.20
C PRO A 117 23.13 -2.22 -9.52
N LYS A 118 23.53 -0.99 -9.18
CA LYS A 118 22.68 -0.06 -8.44
C LYS A 118 21.37 0.26 -9.17
N GLU A 119 21.45 0.34 -10.47
CA GLU A 119 20.31 0.61 -11.34
C GLU A 119 19.29 -0.54 -11.31
N VAL A 120 19.77 -1.78 -11.39
CA VAL A 120 18.90 -2.98 -11.33
C VAL A 120 18.26 -3.10 -9.95
N PHE A 121 19.04 -2.86 -8.89
CA PHE A 121 18.56 -2.85 -7.52
C PHE A 121 17.42 -1.83 -7.33
N THR A 122 17.63 -0.58 -7.76
CA THR A 122 16.64 0.48 -7.64
C THR A 122 15.41 0.21 -8.51
N PHE A 123 15.62 -0.33 -9.72
CA PHE A 123 14.51 -0.74 -10.60
C PHE A 123 13.62 -1.77 -9.92
N ILE A 124 14.20 -2.82 -9.33
CA ILE A 124 13.43 -3.87 -8.65
C ILE A 124 12.61 -3.29 -7.50
N ILE A 125 13.21 -2.42 -6.69
CA ILE A 125 12.48 -1.79 -5.57
C ILE A 125 11.32 -0.93 -6.07
N ILE A 126 11.53 -0.09 -7.10
CA ILE A 126 10.45 0.72 -7.68
C ILE A 126 9.38 -0.17 -8.30
N PHE A 127 9.76 -1.21 -9.04
CA PHE A 127 8.82 -2.11 -9.68
C PHE A 127 7.94 -2.86 -8.68
N ILE A 128 8.53 -3.40 -7.59
CA ILE A 128 7.77 -4.02 -6.50
C ILE A 128 6.86 -2.98 -5.82
N ALA A 129 7.36 -1.77 -5.61
CA ALA A 129 6.58 -0.69 -5.02
C ALA A 129 5.40 -0.27 -5.91
N THR A 130 5.58 -0.24 -7.22
CA THR A 130 4.51 0.03 -8.19
C THR A 130 3.45 -1.07 -8.16
N ILE A 131 3.86 -2.35 -8.16
CA ILE A 131 2.93 -3.49 -8.10
C ILE A 131 2.17 -3.53 -6.77
N SER A 132 2.74 -3.01 -5.69
CA SER A 132 2.10 -3.03 -4.37
C SER A 132 0.78 -2.25 -4.31
N SER A 133 0.53 -1.35 -5.26
CA SER A 133 -0.76 -0.67 -5.40
C SER A 133 -1.93 -1.63 -5.64
N LEU A 134 -1.65 -2.87 -6.03
CA LEU A 134 -2.62 -3.95 -6.08
C LEU A 134 -3.30 -4.19 -4.71
N ILE A 135 -2.57 -3.99 -3.61
CA ILE A 135 -3.02 -4.15 -2.23
C ILE A 135 -3.28 -2.77 -1.59
N ASN A 136 -3.58 -1.76 -2.40
CA ASN A 136 -3.86 -0.37 -1.96
C ASN A 136 -2.77 0.23 -1.05
N GLU A 137 -3.19 0.85 0.06
CA GLU A 137 -2.34 1.60 0.98
C GLU A 137 -1.31 0.76 1.74
N VAL A 138 -1.42 -0.56 1.70
CA VAL A 138 -0.49 -1.48 2.37
C VAL A 138 0.95 -1.27 1.87
N GLY A 139 1.12 -0.92 0.59
CA GLY A 139 2.43 -0.58 0.02
C GLY A 139 3.12 0.57 0.76
N TYR A 140 2.40 1.61 1.15
CA TYR A 140 2.97 2.74 1.90
C TYR A 140 3.47 2.32 3.28
N ALA A 141 2.69 1.55 4.00
CA ALA A 141 3.03 1.17 5.37
C ALA A 141 4.18 0.15 5.43
N ILE A 142 4.28 -0.72 4.44
CA ILE A 142 5.17 -1.88 4.46
C ILE A 142 6.43 -1.65 3.62
N LEU A 143 6.27 -1.27 2.36
CA LEU A 143 7.42 -1.22 1.44
C LEU A 143 8.35 -0.06 1.71
N ILE A 144 7.85 1.06 2.21
CA ILE A 144 8.71 2.21 2.50
C ILE A 144 9.72 1.90 3.60
N PRO A 145 9.32 1.42 4.80
CA PRO A 145 10.30 1.05 5.84
C PRO A 145 11.16 -0.15 5.42
N LEU A 146 10.59 -1.13 4.71
CA LEU A 146 11.33 -2.28 4.20
C LEU A 146 12.42 -1.87 3.22
N ALA A 147 12.13 -0.97 2.29
CA ALA A 147 13.12 -0.45 1.35
C ALA A 147 14.23 0.34 2.06
N ALA A 148 13.91 1.12 3.09
CA ALA A 148 14.90 1.78 3.92
C ALA A 148 15.87 0.77 4.54
N LEU A 149 15.35 -0.31 5.11
CA LEU A 149 16.12 -1.39 5.70
C LEU A 149 17.00 -2.11 4.66
N ILE A 150 16.44 -2.46 3.51
CA ILE A 150 17.17 -3.12 2.42
C ILE A 150 18.31 -2.23 1.89
N TYR A 151 18.06 -0.92 1.71
CA TYR A 151 19.08 0.03 1.30
C TYR A 151 20.19 0.12 2.36
N PHE A 152 19.84 0.24 3.64
CA PHE A 152 20.79 0.26 4.74
C PHE A 152 21.67 -1.00 4.79
N MET A 153 21.07 -2.18 4.66
CA MET A 153 21.80 -3.46 4.66
C MET A 153 22.79 -3.59 3.51
N ASN A 154 22.49 -2.94 2.37
CA ASN A 154 23.38 -2.92 1.20
C ASN A 154 24.34 -1.71 1.19
N GLY A 155 24.56 -1.04 2.33
CA GLY A 155 25.49 0.07 2.46
C GLY A 155 25.06 1.34 1.71
N ARG A 156 23.79 1.44 1.34
CA ARG A 156 23.20 2.61 0.69
C ARG A 156 22.47 3.49 1.72
N ASN A 157 22.23 4.73 1.36
CA ASN A 157 21.52 5.65 2.26
C ASN A 157 20.07 5.19 2.46
N PRO A 158 19.59 4.93 3.69
CA PRO A 158 18.22 4.49 3.96
C PRO A 158 17.17 5.53 3.55
N ILE A 159 17.50 6.83 3.61
CA ILE A 159 16.62 7.89 3.12
C ILE A 159 16.35 7.73 1.62
N LEU A 160 17.39 7.33 0.85
CA LEU A 160 17.20 7.03 -0.56
C LEU A 160 16.25 5.86 -0.76
N GLY A 161 16.29 4.84 0.10
CA GLY A 161 15.34 3.73 0.11
C GLY A 161 13.90 4.17 0.35
N ILE A 162 13.69 5.05 1.34
CA ILE A 162 12.38 5.67 1.62
C ILE A 162 11.85 6.39 0.38
N VAL A 163 12.68 7.27 -0.20
CA VAL A 163 12.28 8.06 -1.37
C VAL A 163 11.98 7.16 -2.56
N THR A 164 12.79 6.12 -2.78
CA THR A 164 12.61 5.17 -3.89
C THR A 164 11.30 4.41 -3.78
N ALA A 165 11.01 3.83 -2.62
CA ALA A 165 9.76 3.10 -2.40
C ALA A 165 8.55 4.02 -2.41
N PHE A 166 8.64 5.19 -1.77
CA PHE A 166 7.56 6.17 -1.80
C PHE A 166 7.23 6.61 -3.22
N CYS A 167 8.24 6.90 -4.05
CA CYS A 167 8.03 7.23 -5.45
C CYS A 167 7.36 6.08 -6.20
N GLY A 168 7.80 4.83 -6.00
CA GLY A 168 7.19 3.66 -6.64
C GLY A 168 5.74 3.46 -6.27
N VAL A 169 5.39 3.55 -4.98
CA VAL A 169 4.01 3.40 -4.51
C VAL A 169 3.14 4.58 -4.96
N ALA A 170 3.63 5.84 -4.82
CA ALA A 170 2.85 7.04 -5.12
C ALA A 170 2.61 7.23 -6.62
N PHE A 171 3.64 7.08 -7.46
CA PHE A 171 3.51 7.20 -8.92
C PHE A 171 2.96 5.94 -9.57
N GLY A 172 3.13 4.78 -8.90
CA GLY A 172 2.55 3.51 -9.33
C GLY A 172 1.11 3.31 -8.91
N TYR A 173 0.51 4.25 -8.17
CA TYR A 173 -0.87 4.15 -7.74
C TYR A 173 -1.81 4.06 -8.94
N GLY A 174 -2.59 2.97 -9.03
CA GLY A 174 -3.42 2.68 -10.20
C GLY A 174 -2.65 2.10 -11.40
N VAL A 175 -1.35 1.78 -11.25
CA VAL A 175 -0.54 1.12 -12.28
C VAL A 175 -0.01 -0.18 -11.71
N THR A 176 -0.54 -1.30 -12.20
CA THR A 176 -0.24 -2.64 -11.70
C THR A 176 0.09 -3.59 -12.86
N ILE A 177 0.32 -4.86 -12.56
CA ILE A 177 0.45 -5.91 -13.59
C ILE A 177 -0.81 -6.77 -13.71
N PHE A 178 -1.77 -6.56 -12.82
CA PHE A 178 -3.08 -7.21 -12.80
C PHE A 178 -4.18 -6.17 -12.62
N VAL A 179 -5.42 -6.59 -12.82
CA VAL A 179 -6.59 -5.77 -12.51
C VAL A 179 -6.61 -5.50 -11.01
N GLY A 180 -6.50 -4.24 -10.64
CA GLY A 180 -6.52 -3.79 -9.24
C GLY A 180 -7.90 -3.25 -8.84
N SER A 181 -8.01 -2.88 -7.59
CA SER A 181 -9.23 -2.29 -7.02
C SER A 181 -9.64 -0.98 -7.68
N MET A 182 -8.67 -0.23 -8.21
CA MET A 182 -8.92 1.04 -8.90
C MET A 182 -9.62 0.82 -10.25
N GLU A 183 -9.18 -0.19 -11.02
CA GLU A 183 -9.81 -0.57 -12.29
C GLU A 183 -11.24 -1.01 -12.07
N VAL A 184 -11.50 -1.79 -11.02
CA VAL A 184 -12.85 -2.23 -10.64
C VAL A 184 -13.71 -1.03 -10.25
N ALA A 185 -13.23 -0.13 -9.41
CA ALA A 185 -13.98 1.06 -8.98
C ALA A 185 -14.28 2.01 -10.14
N LEU A 186 -13.37 2.17 -11.10
CA LEU A 186 -13.56 3.04 -12.26
C LEU A 186 -14.41 2.41 -13.37
N MET A 187 -14.55 1.08 -13.36
CA MET A 187 -15.27 0.34 -14.39
C MET A 187 -16.72 0.78 -14.52
N ASP A 188 -17.43 0.92 -13.40
CA ASP A 188 -18.84 1.30 -13.40
C ASP A 188 -19.06 2.70 -13.96
N TYR A 189 -18.16 3.63 -13.61
CA TYR A 189 -18.22 4.99 -14.20
C TYR A 189 -17.93 4.97 -15.69
N THR A 190 -16.94 4.20 -16.12
CA THR A 190 -16.53 4.08 -17.53
C THR A 190 -17.64 3.42 -18.35
N ARG A 191 -18.24 2.34 -17.83
CA ARG A 191 -19.36 1.63 -18.48
C ARG A 191 -20.58 2.53 -18.61
N THR A 192 -20.95 3.23 -17.55
CA THR A 192 -22.09 4.17 -17.57
C THR A 192 -21.86 5.29 -18.59
N ALA A 193 -20.65 5.84 -18.65
CA ALA A 193 -20.32 6.87 -19.64
C ALA A 193 -20.33 6.33 -21.09
N ALA A 194 -19.86 5.11 -21.31
CA ALA A 194 -19.89 4.47 -22.62
C ALA A 194 -21.33 4.22 -23.11
N TRP A 195 -22.21 3.75 -22.25
CA TRP A 195 -23.62 3.50 -22.58
C TRP A 195 -24.42 4.77 -22.91
N LEU A 196 -23.96 5.95 -22.50
CA LEU A 196 -24.54 7.22 -22.96
C LEU A 196 -24.28 7.48 -24.45
N VAL A 197 -23.27 6.85 -25.04
CA VAL A 197 -22.90 7.00 -26.45
C VAL A 197 -23.38 5.79 -27.27
N ASP A 198 -23.21 4.59 -26.75
CA ASP A 198 -23.58 3.32 -27.38
C ASP A 198 -23.90 2.30 -26.27
N ASP A 199 -25.21 1.96 -26.15
CA ASP A 199 -25.74 1.03 -25.17
C ASP A 199 -25.31 -0.43 -25.40
N THR A 200 -24.80 -0.74 -26.59
CA THR A 200 -24.28 -2.07 -26.93
C THR A 200 -22.80 -2.24 -26.61
N MET A 201 -22.13 -1.19 -26.17
CA MET A 201 -20.67 -1.22 -25.93
C MET A 201 -20.32 -2.04 -24.68
N HIS A 202 -19.57 -3.13 -24.89
CA HIS A 202 -19.04 -3.95 -23.81
C HIS A 202 -17.61 -3.55 -23.45
N ILE A 203 -17.43 -3.02 -22.24
CA ILE A 203 -16.10 -2.69 -21.69
C ILE A 203 -15.73 -3.78 -20.69
N SER A 204 -14.57 -4.42 -20.91
CA SER A 204 -14.01 -5.43 -20.01
C SER A 204 -13.10 -4.77 -18.96
N LEU A 205 -13.05 -5.35 -17.76
CA LEU A 205 -12.07 -4.99 -16.72
C LEU A 205 -10.62 -5.07 -17.20
N THR A 206 -10.35 -5.95 -18.16
CA THR A 206 -9.01 -6.15 -18.73
C THR A 206 -8.68 -5.22 -19.90
N SER A 207 -9.58 -4.30 -20.27
CA SER A 207 -9.40 -3.43 -21.46
C SER A 207 -8.09 -2.64 -21.41
N ASN A 208 -7.66 -2.21 -20.23
CA ASN A 208 -6.44 -1.43 -20.03
C ASN A 208 -5.22 -2.28 -19.59
N LEU A 209 -5.36 -3.60 -19.46
CA LEU A 209 -4.34 -4.45 -18.84
C LEU A 209 -2.95 -4.30 -19.49
N PHE A 210 -2.87 -4.36 -20.81
CA PHE A 210 -1.60 -4.21 -21.53
C PHE A 210 -0.97 -2.84 -21.34
N PHE A 211 -1.80 -1.80 -21.34
CA PHE A 211 -1.34 -0.43 -21.08
C PHE A 211 -0.78 -0.27 -19.66
N ILE A 212 -1.46 -0.83 -18.68
CA ILE A 212 -1.04 -0.78 -17.25
C ILE A 212 0.28 -1.52 -17.06
N ILE A 213 0.44 -2.73 -17.65
CA ILE A 213 1.69 -3.49 -17.59
C ILE A 213 2.84 -2.70 -18.24
N ALA A 214 2.63 -2.18 -19.45
CA ALA A 214 3.66 -1.38 -20.13
C ALA A 214 4.04 -0.14 -19.33
N THR A 215 3.06 0.54 -18.74
CA THR A 215 3.26 1.74 -17.92
C THR A 215 4.00 1.41 -16.62
N SER A 216 3.74 0.27 -15.97
CA SER A 216 4.46 -0.13 -14.76
C SER A 216 5.95 -0.31 -15.00
N ILE A 217 6.32 -0.92 -16.13
CA ILE A 217 7.71 -1.09 -16.55
C ILE A 217 8.33 0.28 -16.87
N LEU A 218 7.62 1.11 -17.62
CA LEU A 218 8.08 2.44 -18.03
C LEU A 218 8.33 3.35 -16.82
N ILE A 219 7.40 3.41 -15.87
CA ILE A 219 7.54 4.19 -14.63
C ILE A 219 8.74 3.69 -13.83
N SER A 220 8.95 2.38 -13.74
CA SER A 220 10.08 1.80 -13.02
C SER A 220 11.41 2.16 -13.65
N ILE A 221 11.50 2.20 -14.98
CA ILE A 221 12.71 2.61 -15.71
C ILE A 221 12.98 4.10 -15.48
N ILE A 222 11.97 4.96 -15.71
CA ILE A 222 12.11 6.42 -15.57
C ILE A 222 12.43 6.76 -14.11
N GLY A 223 11.72 6.16 -13.15
CA GLY A 223 11.95 6.33 -11.72
C GLY A 223 13.39 5.96 -11.35
N THR A 224 13.90 4.84 -11.87
CA THR A 224 15.28 4.41 -11.64
C THR A 224 16.29 5.46 -12.12
N ILE A 225 16.09 5.99 -13.32
CA ILE A 225 16.97 7.02 -13.88
C ILE A 225 16.97 8.28 -13.00
N ILE A 226 15.78 8.72 -12.57
CA ILE A 226 15.64 9.90 -11.72
C ILE A 226 16.30 9.66 -10.35
N ILE A 227 16.01 8.53 -9.73
CA ILE A 227 16.56 8.18 -8.41
C ILE A 227 18.08 8.09 -8.46
N GLU A 228 18.65 7.33 -9.40
CA GLU A 228 20.10 7.09 -9.43
C GLU A 228 20.90 8.30 -9.95
N LYS A 229 20.39 9.03 -10.95
CA LYS A 229 21.15 10.13 -11.56
C LYS A 229 20.90 11.49 -10.94
N ILE A 230 19.73 11.73 -10.37
CA ILE A 230 19.35 13.05 -9.86
C ILE A 230 19.28 13.05 -8.33
N ILE A 231 18.61 12.08 -7.72
CA ILE A 231 18.30 12.10 -6.29
C ILE A 231 19.46 11.52 -5.46
N ALA A 232 20.00 10.37 -5.86
CA ALA A 232 21.07 9.71 -5.12
C ALA A 232 22.32 10.61 -4.94
N PRO A 233 22.79 11.36 -5.95
CA PRO A 233 23.90 12.31 -5.78
C PRO A 233 23.59 13.45 -4.80
N LYS A 234 22.33 13.89 -4.71
CA LYS A 234 21.91 14.98 -3.80
C LYS A 234 21.80 14.53 -2.35
N ILE A 235 21.32 13.30 -2.12
CA ILE A 235 21.21 12.72 -0.76
C ILE A 235 22.60 12.34 -0.24
N GLY A 236 23.50 11.89 -1.13
CA GLY A 236 24.85 11.51 -0.78
C GLY A 236 24.95 10.14 -0.10
N LYS A 237 26.20 9.77 0.24
CA LYS A 237 26.49 8.50 0.91
C LYS A 237 26.06 8.56 2.37
N TYR A 238 25.53 7.46 2.88
CA TYR A 238 25.28 7.29 4.30
C TYR A 238 26.63 7.22 5.03
N LYS A 239 26.89 8.18 5.89
CA LYS A 239 28.03 8.11 6.81
C LYS A 239 27.58 7.26 8.00
N LYS A 240 28.07 6.03 8.08
CA LYS A 240 27.99 5.28 9.33
C LYS A 240 28.70 6.15 10.37
N GLU A 241 27.97 6.64 11.35
CA GLU A 241 28.59 7.39 12.43
C GLU A 241 29.63 6.49 13.10
N GLU A 242 30.79 7.05 13.38
CA GLU A 242 31.95 6.36 13.99
C GLU A 242 31.63 5.79 15.40
N GLU A 243 30.44 6.01 15.90
CA GLU A 243 29.97 5.55 17.20
C GLU A 243 29.83 4.02 17.28
N PHE A 244 29.50 3.35 16.16
CA PHE A 244 29.52 1.87 16.10
C PHE A 244 30.97 1.31 16.02
N ALA A 245 31.91 2.04 15.45
CA ALA A 245 33.28 1.61 15.35
C ALA A 245 33.97 1.57 16.72
N LYS A 246 33.57 2.41 17.67
CA LYS A 246 34.14 2.43 19.03
C LYS A 246 33.69 1.23 19.87
N THR A 247 32.53 0.66 19.60
CA THR A 247 32.04 -0.53 20.33
C THR A 247 32.69 -1.84 19.86
N GLU A 248 33.15 -1.90 18.62
CA GLU A 248 33.86 -3.06 18.08
C GLU A 248 35.32 -3.14 18.53
N GLN A 249 35.92 -2.02 18.93
CA GLN A 249 37.32 -1.97 19.29
C GLN A 249 37.66 -2.64 20.65
N TYR A 250 36.67 -3.04 21.45
CA TYR A 250 36.83 -3.73 22.72
C TYR A 250 36.61 -5.26 22.68
N ARG A 251 36.32 -5.84 21.52
CA ARG A 251 36.28 -7.28 21.35
C ARG A 251 37.68 -7.79 20.97
N VAL A 252 38.36 -8.45 21.90
CA VAL A 252 39.46 -9.36 21.57
C VAL A 252 38.84 -10.52 20.80
N ILE A 253 38.94 -10.43 19.48
CA ILE A 253 38.28 -11.35 18.57
C ILE A 253 39.15 -12.58 18.41
N ASN A 254 38.66 -13.73 18.84
CA ASN A 254 39.21 -15.03 18.49
C ASN A 254 38.79 -15.30 17.02
N LEU A 255 39.63 -14.91 16.06
CA LEU A 255 39.35 -14.92 14.63
C LEU A 255 38.90 -16.31 14.12
N GLU A 256 39.46 -17.38 14.67
CA GLU A 256 39.14 -18.77 14.30
C GLU A 256 37.71 -19.14 14.75
N GLU A 257 37.32 -18.73 15.95
CA GLU A 257 36.00 -19.01 16.50
C GLU A 257 34.87 -18.20 15.79
N GLU A 258 35.20 -16.97 15.38
CA GLU A 258 34.29 -16.16 14.58
C GLU A 258 34.11 -16.69 13.14
N GLU A 259 35.19 -17.21 12.55
CA GLU A 259 35.16 -17.78 11.20
C GLU A 259 34.33 -19.08 11.17
N GLN A 260 34.49 -19.94 12.17
CA GLN A 260 33.65 -21.13 12.33
C GLN A 260 32.17 -20.78 12.56
N LYS A 261 31.90 -19.81 13.41
CA LYS A 261 30.50 -19.32 13.65
C LYS A 261 29.91 -18.71 12.36
N ARG A 262 30.72 -18.01 11.55
CA ARG A 262 30.27 -17.47 10.25
C ARG A 262 29.92 -18.58 9.26
N ILE A 263 30.74 -19.61 9.14
CA ILE A 263 30.50 -20.75 8.24
C ILE A 263 29.24 -21.50 8.66
N GLU A 264 29.09 -21.74 9.95
CA GLU A 264 27.92 -22.43 10.50
C GLU A 264 26.64 -21.60 10.28
N LYS A 265 26.68 -20.29 10.56
CA LYS A 265 25.60 -19.35 10.31
C LYS A 265 25.20 -19.34 8.80
N ASP A 266 26.16 -19.28 7.87
CA ASP A 266 25.88 -19.30 6.43
C ASP A 266 25.20 -20.60 6.00
N LYS A 267 25.57 -21.73 6.60
CA LYS A 267 24.92 -23.04 6.32
C LYS A 267 23.46 -23.06 6.80
N TYR A 268 23.16 -22.51 7.98
CA TYR A 268 21.78 -22.41 8.49
C TYR A 268 20.96 -21.42 7.64
N GLU A 269 21.53 -20.26 7.30
CA GLU A 269 20.88 -19.27 6.42
C GLU A 269 20.53 -19.87 5.05
N ARG A 270 21.44 -20.66 4.46
CA ARG A 270 21.16 -21.35 3.17
C ARG A 270 20.04 -22.37 3.27
N ARG A 271 19.97 -23.12 4.38
CA ARG A 271 18.88 -24.06 4.61
C ARG A 271 17.58 -23.34 4.82
N GLY A 272 17.54 -22.33 5.70
CA GLY A 272 16.37 -21.49 5.96
C GLY A 272 15.82 -20.86 4.68
N LEU A 273 16.68 -20.28 3.84
CA LEU A 273 16.29 -19.70 2.55
C LEU A 273 15.69 -20.74 1.58
N ARG A 274 16.24 -21.96 1.53
CA ARG A 274 15.68 -23.04 0.71
C ARG A 274 14.30 -23.44 1.20
N PHE A 275 14.11 -23.62 2.50
CA PHE A 275 12.81 -23.93 3.08
C PHE A 275 11.80 -22.79 2.84
N ALA A 276 12.19 -21.54 3.06
CA ALA A 276 11.34 -20.40 2.76
C ALA A 276 10.93 -20.37 1.28
N LEU A 277 11.86 -20.61 0.36
CA LEU A 277 11.58 -20.65 -1.07
C LEU A 277 10.64 -21.80 -1.44
N ILE A 278 10.88 -23.00 -0.92
CA ILE A 278 10.01 -24.17 -1.15
C ILE A 278 8.60 -23.88 -0.61
N THR A 279 8.50 -23.37 0.61
CA THR A 279 7.20 -23.02 1.23
C THR A 279 6.49 -21.95 0.40
N SER A 280 7.19 -20.91 -0.05
CA SER A 280 6.62 -19.87 -0.90
C SER A 280 6.09 -20.43 -2.22
N ILE A 281 6.86 -21.32 -2.86
CA ILE A 281 6.42 -22.00 -4.10
C ILE A 281 5.17 -22.85 -3.82
N LEU A 282 5.16 -23.61 -2.74
CA LEU A 282 3.99 -24.43 -2.35
C LEU A 282 2.75 -23.58 -2.10
N VAL A 283 2.90 -22.45 -1.42
CA VAL A 283 1.78 -21.50 -1.18
C VAL A 283 1.28 -20.90 -2.49
N ILE A 284 2.19 -20.50 -3.39
CA ILE A 284 1.81 -19.98 -4.71
C ILE A 284 1.10 -21.07 -5.54
N LEU A 285 1.60 -22.28 -5.55
CA LEU A 285 0.96 -23.40 -6.24
C LEU A 285 -0.43 -23.73 -5.65
N LEU A 286 -0.57 -23.69 -4.33
CA LEU A 286 -1.86 -23.84 -3.67
C LEU A 286 -2.82 -22.74 -4.08
N PHE A 287 -2.36 -21.49 -4.10
CA PHE A 287 -3.16 -20.34 -4.53
C PHE A 287 -3.60 -20.49 -5.99
N ILE A 288 -2.68 -20.87 -6.89
CA ILE A 288 -3.00 -21.16 -8.28
C ILE A 288 -4.00 -22.31 -8.39
N TYR A 289 -3.83 -23.37 -7.60
CA TYR A 289 -4.76 -24.49 -7.55
C TYR A 289 -6.17 -24.05 -7.18
N MET A 290 -6.31 -23.14 -6.21
CA MET A 290 -7.60 -22.59 -5.80
C MET A 290 -8.27 -21.70 -6.87
N LEU A 291 -7.52 -21.29 -7.91
CA LEU A 291 -8.02 -20.53 -9.07
C LEU A 291 -8.41 -21.41 -10.27
N ILE A 292 -8.18 -22.72 -10.23
CA ILE A 292 -8.52 -23.63 -11.32
C ILE A 292 -9.94 -24.16 -11.08
N PRO A 293 -10.90 -24.00 -11.99
CA PRO A 293 -12.21 -24.62 -11.85
C PRO A 293 -12.14 -26.15 -12.06
N ASP A 294 -13.18 -26.85 -11.66
CA ASP A 294 -13.48 -28.25 -12.00
C ASP A 294 -12.53 -29.32 -11.46
N LEU A 295 -11.62 -29.01 -10.55
CA LEU A 295 -10.82 -30.00 -9.84
C LEU A 295 -11.35 -30.23 -8.41
N PRO A 296 -11.07 -31.41 -7.77
CA PRO A 296 -11.48 -31.66 -6.39
C PRO A 296 -10.93 -30.59 -5.43
N TYR A 297 -11.78 -29.94 -4.66
CA TYR A 297 -11.40 -28.87 -3.71
C TYR A 297 -10.70 -27.65 -4.33
N SER A 298 -10.82 -27.45 -5.63
CA SER A 298 -10.32 -26.26 -6.33
C SER A 298 -11.44 -25.23 -6.57
N GLY A 299 -11.12 -24.10 -7.20
CA GLY A 299 -12.11 -23.08 -7.55
C GLY A 299 -12.70 -22.31 -6.36
N MET A 300 -12.16 -22.49 -5.14
CA MET A 300 -12.70 -21.84 -3.95
C MET A 300 -12.61 -20.31 -3.97
N LEU A 301 -11.74 -19.77 -4.81
CA LEU A 301 -11.56 -18.32 -4.98
C LEU A 301 -12.37 -17.74 -6.13
N LEU A 302 -13.08 -18.58 -6.88
CA LEU A 302 -13.88 -18.21 -8.06
C LEU A 302 -15.36 -18.08 -7.71
N ASP A 303 -16.09 -17.25 -8.47
CA ASP A 303 -17.54 -17.29 -8.50
C ASP A 303 -18.00 -18.37 -9.48
N MET A 304 -18.33 -19.54 -8.96
CA MET A 304 -18.74 -20.69 -9.78
C MET A 304 -20.13 -20.54 -10.43
N ASN A 305 -20.87 -19.46 -10.15
CA ASN A 305 -22.17 -19.19 -10.78
C ASN A 305 -22.00 -18.54 -12.17
N GLU A 306 -20.82 -18.04 -12.48
CA GLU A 306 -20.52 -17.39 -13.74
C GLU A 306 -20.07 -18.37 -14.83
N ASN A 307 -20.46 -18.09 -16.07
CA ASN A 307 -20.22 -19.00 -17.20
C ASN A 307 -18.82 -18.88 -17.83
N THR A 308 -18.14 -17.78 -17.61
CA THR A 308 -16.83 -17.50 -18.22
C THR A 308 -15.77 -17.43 -17.14
N TYR A 309 -14.59 -18.02 -17.36
CA TYR A 309 -13.50 -18.00 -16.38
C TYR A 309 -13.10 -16.59 -15.91
N LEU A 310 -13.11 -15.61 -16.81
CA LEU A 310 -12.87 -14.21 -16.43
C LEU A 310 -13.96 -13.66 -15.51
N ASN A 311 -15.21 -14.01 -15.76
CA ASN A 311 -16.30 -13.61 -14.87
C ASN A 311 -16.27 -14.39 -13.56
N GLN A 312 -15.87 -15.66 -13.58
CA GLN A 312 -15.65 -16.43 -12.34
C GLN A 312 -14.56 -15.83 -11.48
N LEU A 313 -13.49 -15.29 -12.10
CA LEU A 313 -12.39 -14.66 -11.41
C LEU A 313 -12.73 -13.26 -10.89
N PHE A 314 -13.48 -12.49 -11.65
CA PHE A 314 -13.80 -11.07 -11.40
C PHE A 314 -15.29 -10.81 -11.17
N GLY A 315 -16.11 -11.85 -10.95
CA GLY A 315 -17.53 -11.73 -10.62
C GLY A 315 -17.75 -11.19 -9.20
N ASP A 316 -18.94 -10.66 -8.96
CA ASP A 316 -19.29 -9.98 -7.70
C ASP A 316 -19.15 -10.86 -6.45
N ASN A 317 -19.32 -12.18 -6.59
CA ASN A 317 -19.18 -13.15 -5.51
C ASN A 317 -17.80 -13.87 -5.51
N SER A 318 -16.87 -13.48 -6.35
CA SER A 318 -15.53 -14.05 -6.37
C SER A 318 -14.74 -13.67 -5.12
N TYR A 319 -14.24 -14.65 -4.39
CA TYR A 319 -13.33 -14.40 -3.27
C TYR A 319 -11.98 -13.85 -3.72
N PHE A 320 -11.55 -14.16 -4.94
CA PHE A 320 -10.38 -13.55 -5.54
C PHE A 320 -10.59 -12.04 -5.71
N GLN A 321 -11.72 -11.65 -6.32
CA GLN A 321 -12.06 -10.25 -6.47
C GLN A 321 -12.36 -9.57 -5.13
N SER A 322 -13.10 -10.21 -4.23
CA SER A 322 -13.45 -9.62 -2.92
C SER A 322 -12.21 -9.31 -2.08
N GLY A 323 -11.15 -10.09 -2.23
CA GLY A 323 -9.84 -9.78 -1.63
C GLY A 323 -9.25 -8.46 -2.13
N PHE A 324 -9.49 -8.10 -3.40
CA PHE A 324 -9.03 -6.84 -3.99
C PHE A 324 -10.05 -5.70 -3.84
N THR A 325 -11.34 -5.99 -3.88
CA THR A 325 -12.42 -4.97 -3.85
C THR A 325 -12.92 -4.65 -2.46
N SER A 326 -12.83 -5.57 -1.49
CA SER A 326 -13.36 -5.32 -0.14
C SER A 326 -12.76 -4.07 0.50
N VAL A 327 -11.54 -3.71 0.12
CA VAL A 327 -10.88 -2.48 0.54
C VAL A 327 -11.44 -1.26 -0.20
N SER A 328 -11.79 -1.37 -1.47
CA SER A 328 -12.32 -0.26 -2.28
C SER A 328 -13.79 0.02 -2.02
N TYR A 329 -14.60 -1.03 -1.89
CA TYR A 329 -16.04 -0.90 -1.66
C TYR A 329 -16.36 -0.25 -0.31
N THR A 330 -15.59 -0.56 0.72
CA THR A 330 -15.78 0.05 2.03
C THR A 330 -15.46 1.54 2.07
N HIS A 331 -14.57 2.02 1.20
CA HIS A 331 -14.29 3.46 1.08
C HIS A 331 -15.36 4.24 0.29
N LEU A 332 -16.02 3.59 -0.67
CA LEU A 332 -17.03 4.23 -1.52
C LEU A 332 -18.47 4.06 -0.99
N THR A 333 -18.77 2.96 -0.33
CA THR A 333 -20.15 2.63 0.09
C THR A 333 -20.43 2.92 1.57
N LEU A 334 -19.41 3.00 2.45
CA LEU A 334 -19.63 3.34 3.86
C LEU A 334 -20.27 4.72 4.09
N PRO A 335 -19.99 5.77 3.31
CA PRO A 335 -20.73 7.02 3.44
C PRO A 335 -22.19 6.91 3.01
N THR A 336 -22.53 5.96 2.13
CA THR A 336 -23.90 5.84 1.57
C THR A 336 -24.81 4.91 2.34
N ILE A 337 -24.26 3.96 3.13
CA ILE A 337 -25.07 2.96 3.86
C ILE A 337 -25.36 3.35 5.31
N ARG A 338 -24.66 4.33 5.89
CA ARG A 338 -24.82 4.77 7.29
C ARG A 338 -25.31 6.19 7.49
N LEU A 339 -25.91 6.81 6.52
CA LEU A 339 -26.74 7.99 6.68
C LEU A 339 -28.19 7.60 6.45
#